data_cf27314e3751207bf87f8224549d63f6
#
_entry.id   cf27314e3751207bf87f8224549d63f6
#
_cell.length_a   1.000
_cell.length_b   1.000
_cell.length_c   1.000
_cell.angle_alpha   90.00
_cell.angle_beta   90.00
_cell.angle_gamma   90.00
#
_symmetry.space_group_name_H-M   'P 1'
#
loop_
_entity.id
_entity.type
_entity.pdbx_description
1 polymer ?
#
loop_
_entity_poly.entity_id
_entity_poly.type
_entity_poly.pdbx_seq_one_letter_code
_entity_poly.pdbx_strand_id
1 'polypeptide(L)'
;MKKLLFLLLVLPVWVAAQYSPAALEGAWKTTFTGADGKENNLVMVIEDGFFVMTAYNETDSAFIATLGGSYDADYDNFTVTYEFDSSDPANVGSTTSMPYRLEGSVLIFNNDKLWQRVDDGNGELAGAWQITGRKEDGEMRRREPTGPRRTMKFLSGERFQWVAYNTETGEFMGTGGGTYSADDNLYIEKIEFFSRDPSRVGKQLSFDYKIRNNEWHHMGLSSKGEPIYETWGHRAK
;
A
#
# COMPACT_ATOMS: atom_id res chain seq x y z
N MET A 1 -21.60 -68.89 6.80
CA MET A 1 -21.84 -67.44 6.55
C MET A 1 -20.51 -66.72 6.69
N LYS A 2 -19.86 -66.32 5.56
CA LYS A 2 -18.58 -65.60 5.54
C LYS A 2 -18.90 -64.10 5.62
N LYS A 3 -18.49 -63.43 6.71
CA LYS A 3 -18.60 -61.98 6.86
C LYS A 3 -17.48 -61.31 6.04
N LEU A 4 -17.84 -60.56 5.00
CA LEU A 4 -16.93 -59.74 4.22
C LEU A 4 -16.70 -58.44 4.96
N LEU A 5 -15.48 -58.20 5.45
CA LEU A 5 -15.09 -56.97 6.12
C LEU A 5 -14.62 -55.98 5.02
N PHE A 6 -15.40 -54.91 4.75
CA PHE A 6 -15.00 -53.82 3.88
C PHE A 6 -14.07 -52.87 4.66
N LEU A 7 -12.79 -52.89 4.29
CA LEU A 7 -11.81 -51.95 4.80
C LEU A 7 -11.92 -50.66 3.98
N LEU A 8 -12.52 -49.60 4.56
CA LEU A 8 -12.56 -48.27 3.90
C LEU A 8 -11.20 -47.64 4.04
N LEU A 9 -10.42 -47.62 2.94
CA LEU A 9 -9.15 -46.89 2.84
C LEU A 9 -9.48 -45.39 2.70
N VAL A 10 -9.38 -44.61 3.79
CA VAL A 10 -9.42 -43.16 3.73
C VAL A 10 -8.03 -42.69 3.30
N LEU A 11 -7.88 -42.34 2.03
CA LEU A 11 -6.69 -41.68 1.54
C LEU A 11 -6.68 -40.24 2.01
N PRO A 12 -5.58 -39.73 2.61
CA PRO A 12 -5.49 -38.33 2.94
C PRO A 12 -5.48 -37.50 1.64
N VAL A 13 -6.51 -36.68 1.44
CA VAL A 13 -6.51 -35.69 0.37
C VAL A 13 -5.58 -34.57 0.82
N TRP A 14 -4.38 -34.54 0.27
CA TRP A 14 -3.51 -33.36 0.38
C TRP A 14 -4.11 -32.27 -0.50
N VAL A 15 -4.83 -31.33 0.12
CA VAL A 15 -5.17 -30.07 -0.55
C VAL A 15 -3.88 -29.25 -0.57
N ALA A 16 -3.17 -29.29 -1.70
CA ALA A 16 -2.13 -28.28 -1.94
C ALA A 16 -2.81 -26.92 -1.87
N ALA A 17 -2.37 -26.06 -0.94
CA ALA A 17 -2.83 -24.68 -0.88
C ALA A 17 -2.55 -24.06 -2.26
N GLN A 18 -3.60 -23.68 -2.97
CA GLN A 18 -3.44 -23.01 -4.26
C GLN A 18 -2.80 -21.64 -3.99
N TYR A 19 -1.66 -21.40 -4.63
CA TYR A 19 -1.06 -20.06 -4.65
C TYR A 19 -2.09 -19.07 -5.22
N SER A 20 -2.31 -17.98 -4.52
CA SER A 20 -3.13 -16.86 -4.96
C SER A 20 -2.38 -15.55 -4.67
N PRO A 21 -2.05 -14.73 -5.69
CA PRO A 21 -1.49 -13.40 -5.48
C PRO A 21 -2.33 -12.54 -4.54
N ALA A 22 -3.65 -12.67 -4.59
CA ALA A 22 -4.58 -12.01 -3.69
C ALA A 22 -4.35 -12.34 -2.20
N ALA A 23 -3.67 -13.45 -1.88
CA ALA A 23 -3.30 -13.75 -0.50
C ALA A 23 -2.22 -12.83 0.05
N LEU A 24 -1.52 -12.07 -0.79
CA LEU A 24 -0.51 -11.08 -0.40
C LEU A 24 -1.11 -9.69 -0.17
N GLU A 25 -2.30 -9.41 -0.72
CA GLU A 25 -2.96 -8.12 -0.59
C GLU A 25 -3.24 -7.78 0.87
N GLY A 26 -3.27 -6.48 1.14
CA GLY A 26 -3.44 -5.92 2.48
C GLY A 26 -2.19 -5.21 3.00
N ALA A 27 -2.17 -4.95 4.29
CA ALA A 27 -1.07 -4.29 4.96
C ALA A 27 -0.25 -5.25 5.81
N TRP A 28 1.05 -5.00 5.82
CA TRP A 28 2.06 -5.76 6.53
C TRP A 28 2.96 -4.84 7.33
N LYS A 29 3.37 -5.28 8.52
CA LYS A 29 4.23 -4.49 9.40
C LYS A 29 5.36 -5.33 9.98
N THR A 30 6.52 -4.71 10.09
CA THR A 30 7.67 -5.21 10.88
C THR A 30 8.37 -4.01 11.51
N THR A 31 9.38 -4.25 12.33
CA THR A 31 10.24 -3.21 12.88
C THR A 31 11.72 -3.49 12.57
N PHE A 32 12.55 -2.47 12.71
CA PHE A 32 13.99 -2.58 12.64
C PHE A 32 14.66 -1.56 13.55
N THR A 33 15.85 -1.90 14.04
CA THR A 33 16.65 -0.96 14.82
C THR A 33 17.50 -0.10 13.89
N GLY A 34 17.33 1.22 13.97
CA GLY A 34 18.13 2.19 13.21
C GLY A 34 19.57 2.26 13.71
N ALA A 35 20.44 2.96 12.97
CA ALA A 35 21.83 3.17 13.34
C ALA A 35 21.98 4.00 14.64
N ASP A 36 20.97 4.76 15.00
CA ASP A 36 20.85 5.53 16.27
C ASP A 36 20.36 4.69 17.46
N GLY A 37 20.12 3.38 17.25
CA GLY A 37 19.62 2.45 18.25
C GLY A 37 18.10 2.53 18.48
N LYS A 38 17.36 3.36 17.76
CA LYS A 38 15.91 3.47 17.89
C LYS A 38 15.19 2.39 17.09
N GLU A 39 14.08 1.92 17.62
CA GLU A 39 13.16 1.05 16.90
C GLU A 39 12.29 1.88 15.95
N ASN A 40 12.26 1.48 14.69
CA ASN A 40 11.51 2.11 13.62
C ASN A 40 10.47 1.16 13.06
N ASN A 41 9.34 1.69 12.64
CA ASN A 41 8.30 0.96 11.93
C ASN A 41 8.68 0.81 10.45
N LEU A 42 8.36 -0.34 9.90
CA LEU A 42 8.38 -0.60 8.47
C LEU A 42 7.02 -1.18 8.08
N VAL A 43 6.27 -0.44 7.28
CA VAL A 43 4.92 -0.79 6.83
C VAL A 43 4.92 -0.96 5.32
N MET A 44 4.27 -2.00 4.85
CA MET A 44 4.07 -2.28 3.43
C MET A 44 2.57 -2.45 3.17
N VAL A 45 2.08 -1.83 2.09
CA VAL A 45 0.75 -2.04 1.52
C VAL A 45 0.92 -2.68 0.16
N ILE A 46 0.18 -3.76 -0.09
CA ILE A 46 0.17 -4.52 -1.35
C ILE A 46 -1.28 -4.54 -1.86
N GLU A 47 -1.55 -3.92 -3.00
CA GLU A 47 -2.88 -3.83 -3.60
C GLU A 47 -2.80 -3.72 -5.12
N ASP A 48 -3.74 -4.35 -5.84
CA ASP A 48 -3.94 -4.22 -7.29
C ASP A 48 -2.67 -4.46 -8.14
N GLY A 49 -1.75 -5.32 -7.70
CA GLY A 49 -0.47 -5.55 -8.39
C GLY A 49 0.59 -4.47 -8.16
N PHE A 50 0.37 -3.60 -7.18
CA PHE A 50 1.32 -2.59 -6.72
C PHE A 50 1.66 -2.77 -5.25
N PHE A 51 2.82 -2.25 -4.86
CA PHE A 51 3.23 -2.20 -3.46
C PHE A 51 3.83 -0.85 -3.12
N VAL A 52 3.75 -0.49 -1.86
CA VAL A 52 4.49 0.60 -1.26
C VAL A 52 5.02 0.18 0.09
N MET A 53 6.26 0.50 0.39
CA MET A 53 6.90 0.24 1.67
C MET A 53 7.47 1.53 2.24
N THR A 54 7.22 1.79 3.53
CA THR A 54 7.63 3.03 4.20
C THR A 54 8.22 2.74 5.57
N ALA A 55 9.39 3.35 5.81
CA ALA A 55 10.06 3.38 7.09
C ALA A 55 9.83 4.72 7.79
N TYR A 56 9.44 4.70 9.07
CA TYR A 56 9.23 5.90 9.89
C TYR A 56 9.40 5.61 11.37
N ASN A 57 9.74 6.64 12.14
CA ASN A 57 9.77 6.59 13.60
C ASN A 57 8.55 7.34 14.14
N GLU A 58 7.67 6.62 14.84
CA GLU A 58 6.44 7.20 15.38
C GLU A 58 6.71 8.14 16.57
N THR A 59 7.68 7.76 17.42
CA THR A 59 8.03 8.55 18.62
C THR A 59 8.58 9.93 18.26
N ASP A 60 9.44 9.98 17.24
CA ASP A 60 10.06 11.23 16.79
C ASP A 60 9.27 11.92 15.69
N SER A 61 8.15 11.35 15.25
CA SER A 61 7.37 11.82 14.10
C SER A 61 8.22 11.92 12.81
N ALA A 62 9.24 11.07 12.69
CA ALA A 62 10.24 11.15 11.63
C ALA A 62 9.93 10.19 10.49
N PHE A 63 9.71 10.74 9.30
CA PHE A 63 9.77 9.97 8.06
C PHE A 63 11.23 9.61 7.76
N ILE A 64 11.50 8.36 7.40
CA ILE A 64 12.85 7.87 7.09
C ILE A 64 13.01 7.67 5.59
N ALA A 65 12.22 6.77 5.00
CA ALA A 65 12.29 6.44 3.58
C ALA A 65 11.00 5.78 3.10
N THR A 66 10.76 5.83 1.78
CA THR A 66 9.71 5.06 1.12
C THR A 66 10.16 4.64 -0.28
N LEU A 67 9.73 3.46 -0.69
CA LEU A 67 9.90 2.94 -2.04
C LEU A 67 8.64 2.18 -2.47
N GLY A 68 8.48 1.96 -3.76
CA GLY A 68 7.35 1.21 -4.27
C GLY A 68 7.30 1.17 -5.80
N GLY A 69 6.30 0.48 -6.30
CA GLY A 69 6.08 0.26 -7.72
C GLY A 69 5.15 -0.91 -7.98
N SER A 70 5.27 -1.54 -9.13
CA SER A 70 4.52 -2.74 -9.45
C SER A 70 5.22 -3.99 -8.91
N TYR A 71 4.44 -5.05 -8.68
CA TYR A 71 4.97 -6.35 -8.33
C TYR A 71 4.32 -7.47 -9.17
N ASP A 72 5.06 -8.55 -9.32
CA ASP A 72 4.58 -9.87 -9.73
C ASP A 72 5.00 -10.87 -8.66
N ALA A 73 4.15 -11.85 -8.41
CA ALA A 73 4.50 -12.92 -7.51
C ALA A 73 4.15 -14.27 -8.12
N ASP A 74 5.03 -15.25 -7.98
CA ASP A 74 4.78 -16.64 -8.24
C ASP A 74 4.78 -17.46 -6.94
N TYR A 75 4.92 -18.76 -7.01
CA TYR A 75 4.90 -19.61 -5.81
C TYR A 75 6.05 -19.31 -4.83
N ASP A 76 7.22 -18.94 -5.33
CA ASP A 76 8.46 -18.84 -4.57
C ASP A 76 9.04 -17.42 -4.53
N ASN A 77 8.69 -16.56 -5.51
CA ASN A 77 9.35 -15.28 -5.71
C ASN A 77 8.38 -14.11 -5.75
N PHE A 78 8.75 -13.05 -5.06
CA PHE A 78 8.14 -11.72 -5.14
C PHE A 78 9.07 -10.83 -5.94
N THR A 79 8.63 -10.45 -7.14
CA THR A 79 9.41 -9.65 -8.08
C THR A 79 8.83 -8.25 -8.17
N VAL A 80 9.63 -7.24 -7.88
CA VAL A 80 9.23 -5.83 -7.87
C VAL A 80 9.92 -5.05 -8.97
N THR A 81 9.20 -4.11 -9.57
CA THR A 81 9.77 -3.07 -10.44
C THR A 81 9.55 -1.72 -9.78
N TYR A 82 10.63 -1.05 -9.42
CA TYR A 82 10.57 0.21 -8.67
C TYR A 82 10.13 1.37 -9.55
N GLU A 83 9.10 2.10 -9.13
CA GLU A 83 8.66 3.33 -9.76
C GLU A 83 9.12 4.57 -8.99
N PHE A 84 9.44 4.41 -7.72
CA PHE A 84 10.04 5.43 -6.86
C PHE A 84 10.84 4.78 -5.74
N ASP A 85 11.90 5.48 -5.34
CA ASP A 85 12.69 5.21 -4.15
C ASP A 85 13.19 6.56 -3.62
N SER A 86 12.76 6.93 -2.41
CA SER A 86 13.14 8.23 -1.82
C SER A 86 14.57 8.29 -1.34
N SER A 87 15.24 7.14 -1.20
CA SER A 87 16.62 7.00 -0.72
C SER A 87 17.62 6.87 -1.86
N ASP A 88 17.21 6.23 -2.95
CA ASP A 88 18.07 5.98 -4.11
C ASP A 88 17.31 6.10 -5.44
N PRO A 89 17.28 7.29 -6.06
CA PRO A 89 16.62 7.50 -7.35
C PRO A 89 17.14 6.60 -8.48
N ALA A 90 18.37 6.05 -8.36
CA ALA A 90 18.93 5.15 -9.37
C ALA A 90 18.23 3.77 -9.40
N ASN A 91 17.50 3.42 -8.36
CA ASN A 91 16.67 2.22 -8.35
C ASN A 91 15.43 2.29 -9.26
N VAL A 92 14.97 3.49 -9.61
CA VAL A 92 13.77 3.67 -10.44
C VAL A 92 13.94 3.01 -11.81
N GLY A 93 12.98 2.17 -12.19
CA GLY A 93 13.01 1.34 -13.39
C GLY A 93 13.74 0.01 -13.24
N SER A 94 14.48 -0.22 -12.14
CA SER A 94 15.10 -1.51 -11.88
C SER A 94 14.10 -2.56 -11.39
N THR A 95 14.44 -3.83 -11.56
CA THR A 95 13.65 -4.97 -11.10
C THR A 95 14.46 -5.82 -10.14
N THR A 96 13.85 -6.21 -9.04
CA THR A 96 14.46 -7.11 -8.03
C THR A 96 13.51 -8.26 -7.74
N SER A 97 14.03 -9.48 -7.74
CA SER A 97 13.29 -10.68 -7.32
C SER A 97 13.84 -11.21 -6.02
N MET A 98 12.95 -11.53 -5.09
CA MET A 98 13.32 -12.07 -3.78
C MET A 98 12.44 -13.26 -3.41
N PRO A 99 13.01 -14.32 -2.83
CA PRO A 99 12.22 -15.43 -2.35
C PRO A 99 11.34 -14.99 -1.18
N TYR A 100 10.11 -15.50 -1.19
CA TYR A 100 9.16 -15.28 -0.10
C TYR A 100 8.37 -16.53 0.23
N ARG A 101 7.74 -16.54 1.39
CA ARG A 101 6.71 -17.50 1.76
C ARG A 101 5.68 -16.86 2.67
N LEU A 102 4.46 -17.34 2.56
CA LEU A 102 3.33 -16.91 3.40
C LEU A 102 2.94 -18.06 4.34
N GLU A 103 3.04 -17.83 5.64
CA GLU A 103 2.69 -18.77 6.69
C GLU A 103 1.57 -18.18 7.57
N GLY A 104 0.32 -18.45 7.20
CA GLY A 104 -0.84 -17.85 7.87
C GLY A 104 -0.83 -16.33 7.75
N SER A 105 -0.68 -15.62 8.86
CA SER A 105 -0.60 -14.15 8.93
C SER A 105 0.84 -13.62 8.93
N VAL A 106 1.82 -14.42 8.59
CA VAL A 106 3.24 -14.03 8.55
C VAL A 106 3.76 -14.14 7.12
N LEU A 107 4.23 -13.03 6.57
CA LEU A 107 4.94 -12.96 5.31
C LEU A 107 6.45 -12.90 5.58
N ILE A 108 7.22 -13.74 4.92
CA ILE A 108 8.64 -13.91 5.17
C ILE A 108 9.42 -13.70 3.88
N PHE A 109 10.30 -12.72 3.85
CA PHE A 109 11.21 -12.48 2.74
C PHE A 109 12.63 -12.96 3.07
N ASN A 110 13.34 -13.51 2.07
CA ASN A 110 14.73 -13.96 2.17
C ASN A 110 14.99 -14.92 3.35
N ASN A 111 13.96 -15.67 3.78
CA ASN A 111 13.97 -16.63 4.90
C ASN A 111 14.28 -16.06 6.30
N ASP A 112 14.32 -14.74 6.47
CA ASP A 112 14.68 -14.13 7.75
C ASP A 112 13.81 -12.92 8.14
N LYS A 113 13.38 -12.09 7.19
CA LYS A 113 12.60 -10.90 7.49
C LYS A 113 11.11 -11.23 7.63
N LEU A 114 10.63 -11.22 8.87
CA LEU A 114 9.25 -11.53 9.23
C LEU A 114 8.38 -10.27 9.22
N TRP A 115 7.24 -10.35 8.53
CA TRP A 115 6.23 -9.32 8.48
C TRP A 115 4.92 -9.86 9.03
N GLN A 116 4.33 -9.16 9.97
CA GLN A 116 3.01 -9.49 10.50
C GLN A 116 1.93 -8.80 9.67
N ARG A 117 0.87 -9.54 9.37
CA ARG A 117 -0.29 -8.98 8.71
C ARG A 117 -0.99 -7.98 9.63
N VAL A 118 -1.28 -6.79 9.10
CA VAL A 118 -2.07 -5.75 9.77
C VAL A 118 -3.54 -5.92 9.41
N ASP A 119 -3.82 -6.02 8.11
CA ASP A 119 -5.14 -6.27 7.54
C ASP A 119 -5.04 -7.06 6.22
N ASP A 120 -6.16 -7.49 5.67
CA ASP A 120 -6.26 -8.35 4.49
C ASP A 120 -6.73 -7.60 3.23
N GLY A 121 -6.64 -6.27 3.21
CA GLY A 121 -7.02 -5.46 2.06
C GLY A 121 -8.53 -5.32 1.81
N ASN A 122 -9.36 -5.77 2.74
CA ASN A 122 -10.81 -5.64 2.59
C ASN A 122 -11.29 -4.25 2.99
N GLY A 123 -11.86 -3.51 2.05
CA GLY A 123 -12.43 -2.18 2.29
C GLY A 123 -12.99 -1.56 1.01
N GLU A 124 -13.97 -0.68 1.14
CA GLU A 124 -14.60 -0.02 -0.02
C GLU A 124 -13.59 0.81 -0.85
N LEU A 125 -12.58 1.35 -0.18
CA LEU A 125 -11.52 2.15 -0.80
C LEU A 125 -10.20 1.39 -0.94
N ALA A 126 -10.12 0.10 -0.57
CA ALA A 126 -8.91 -0.68 -0.75
C ALA A 126 -8.51 -0.71 -2.24
N GLY A 127 -7.20 -0.57 -2.52
CA GLY A 127 -6.69 -0.56 -3.88
C GLY A 127 -5.55 0.43 -4.12
N ALA A 128 -5.02 0.39 -5.33
CA ALA A 128 -4.03 1.34 -5.83
C ALA A 128 -4.71 2.41 -6.70
N TRP A 129 -4.81 3.61 -6.18
CA TRP A 129 -5.49 4.73 -6.81
C TRP A 129 -4.52 5.74 -7.39
N GLN A 130 -4.79 6.19 -8.62
CA GLN A 130 -4.06 7.28 -9.26
C GLN A 130 -4.96 8.51 -9.37
N ILE A 131 -4.41 9.70 -9.07
CA ILE A 131 -5.16 10.94 -9.24
C ILE A 131 -5.51 11.17 -10.71
N THR A 132 -6.81 11.36 -11.00
CA THR A 132 -7.34 11.62 -12.35
C THR A 132 -7.75 13.06 -12.56
N GLY A 133 -7.92 13.84 -11.48
CA GLY A 133 -8.25 15.24 -11.58
C GLY A 133 -8.25 15.98 -10.25
N ARG A 134 -8.21 17.29 -10.33
CA ARG A 134 -8.34 18.20 -9.19
C ARG A 134 -9.11 19.44 -9.58
N LYS A 135 -9.95 19.92 -8.69
CA LYS A 135 -10.63 21.21 -8.88
C LYS A 135 -9.68 22.35 -8.54
N GLU A 136 -9.42 23.21 -9.50
CA GLU A 136 -8.59 24.41 -9.37
C GLU A 136 -9.37 25.60 -9.94
N ASP A 137 -9.47 26.70 -9.22
CA ASP A 137 -10.21 27.91 -9.63
C ASP A 137 -11.67 27.64 -10.04
N GLY A 138 -12.31 26.69 -9.38
CA GLY A 138 -13.70 26.30 -9.66
C GLY A 138 -13.89 25.30 -10.79
N GLU A 139 -12.88 25.00 -11.58
CA GLU A 139 -12.91 24.08 -12.72
C GLU A 139 -12.19 22.75 -12.41
N MET A 140 -12.72 21.64 -12.94
CA MET A 140 -12.08 20.34 -12.85
C MET A 140 -10.95 20.22 -13.88
N ARG A 141 -9.71 20.22 -13.43
CA ARG A 141 -8.54 19.97 -14.28
C ARG A 141 -8.22 18.48 -14.25
N ARG A 142 -8.39 17.82 -15.40
CA ARG A 142 -8.03 16.42 -15.55
C ARG A 142 -6.52 16.27 -15.66
N ARG A 143 -6.01 15.14 -15.17
CA ARG A 143 -4.60 14.78 -15.23
C ARG A 143 -4.39 13.63 -16.20
N GLU A 144 -3.28 13.66 -16.90
CA GLU A 144 -2.87 12.57 -17.79
C GLU A 144 -2.37 11.38 -16.95
N PRO A 145 -3.06 10.21 -16.99
CA PRO A 145 -2.69 9.08 -16.15
C PRO A 145 -1.45 8.33 -16.64
N THR A 146 -1.06 8.51 -17.92
CA THR A 146 0.08 7.81 -18.54
C THR A 146 1.38 8.62 -18.49
N GLY A 147 1.33 9.89 -18.11
CA GLY A 147 2.50 10.75 -17.97
C GLY A 147 3.50 10.28 -16.91
N PRO A 148 4.78 10.69 -16.94
CA PRO A 148 5.79 10.21 -15.99
C PRO A 148 5.55 10.69 -14.54
N ARG A 149 4.90 11.85 -14.37
CA ARG A 149 4.54 12.34 -13.03
C ARG A 149 3.32 11.60 -12.51
N ARG A 150 3.49 10.94 -11.38
CA ARG A 150 2.46 10.15 -10.70
C ARG A 150 2.11 10.77 -9.35
N THR A 151 0.86 10.69 -8.98
CA THR A 151 0.40 10.86 -7.60
C THR A 151 -0.53 9.69 -7.32
N MET A 152 -0.11 8.83 -6.41
CA MET A 152 -0.80 7.59 -6.07
C MET A 152 -1.32 7.65 -4.64
N LYS A 153 -2.41 6.93 -4.36
CA LYS A 153 -2.83 6.50 -3.03
C LYS A 153 -2.91 4.98 -3.01
N PHE A 154 -2.30 4.36 -2.03
CA PHE A 154 -2.41 2.94 -1.72
C PHE A 154 -3.23 2.82 -0.45
N LEU A 155 -4.32 2.07 -0.51
CA LEU A 155 -5.19 1.82 0.63
C LEU A 155 -5.38 0.32 0.78
N SER A 156 -5.12 -0.21 1.97
CA SER A 156 -5.52 -1.55 2.37
C SER A 156 -6.85 -1.50 3.15
N GLY A 157 -7.11 -2.43 4.06
CA GLY A 157 -8.30 -2.36 4.91
C GLY A 157 -8.29 -1.20 5.91
N GLU A 158 -7.11 -0.90 6.48
CA GLU A 158 -6.97 0.11 7.54
C GLU A 158 -5.81 1.09 7.32
N ARG A 159 -4.94 0.82 6.34
CA ARG A 159 -3.73 1.62 6.08
C ARG A 159 -3.88 2.42 4.81
N PHE A 160 -3.36 3.65 4.81
CA PHE A 160 -3.24 4.45 3.60
C PHE A 160 -1.85 5.05 3.48
N GLN A 161 -1.45 5.28 2.23
CA GLN A 161 -0.30 6.10 1.90
C GLN A 161 -0.56 6.80 0.58
N TRP A 162 -0.33 8.11 0.53
CA TRP A 162 -0.18 8.81 -0.74
C TRP A 162 1.30 9.04 -1.04
N VAL A 163 1.66 9.05 -2.32
CA VAL A 163 3.02 9.34 -2.78
C VAL A 163 2.97 10.08 -4.10
N ALA A 164 3.87 11.06 -4.27
CA ALA A 164 4.08 11.79 -5.51
C ALA A 164 5.53 11.63 -5.99
N TYR A 165 5.70 11.26 -7.25
CA TYR A 165 6.99 10.94 -7.85
C TYR A 165 6.99 11.14 -9.36
N ASN A 166 8.18 11.02 -9.99
CA ASN A 166 8.36 11.05 -11.44
C ASN A 166 9.18 9.83 -11.87
N THR A 167 8.60 8.96 -12.71
CA THR A 167 9.22 7.71 -13.16
C THR A 167 10.32 7.91 -14.20
N GLU A 168 10.36 9.06 -14.88
CA GLU A 168 11.38 9.38 -15.88
C GLU A 168 12.65 9.95 -15.25
N THR A 169 12.48 10.82 -14.24
CA THR A 169 13.61 11.50 -13.58
C THR A 169 14.05 10.82 -12.29
N GLY A 170 13.27 9.88 -11.76
CA GLY A 170 13.48 9.29 -10.44
C GLY A 170 13.15 10.24 -9.28
N GLU A 171 12.62 11.44 -9.55
CA GLU A 171 12.35 12.44 -8.51
C GLU A 171 11.25 11.98 -7.56
N PHE A 172 11.57 11.88 -6.27
CA PHE A 172 10.60 11.74 -5.19
C PHE A 172 10.12 13.12 -4.72
N MET A 173 8.81 13.39 -4.82
CA MET A 173 8.24 14.69 -4.52
C MET A 173 7.63 14.77 -3.11
N GLY A 174 7.26 13.63 -2.51
CA GLY A 174 6.73 13.59 -1.16
C GLY A 174 5.73 12.48 -0.93
N THR A 175 5.50 12.19 0.35
CA THR A 175 4.55 11.18 0.83
C THR A 175 3.99 11.54 2.19
N GLY A 176 2.86 10.95 2.53
CA GLY A 176 2.29 10.90 3.86
C GLY A 176 1.33 9.72 3.95
N GLY A 177 1.13 9.22 5.16
CA GLY A 177 0.29 8.06 5.37
C GLY A 177 0.07 7.77 6.84
N GLY A 178 -0.63 6.69 7.10
CA GLY A 178 -1.03 6.26 8.43
C GLY A 178 -2.19 5.29 8.39
N THR A 179 -3.14 5.47 9.30
CA THR A 179 -4.38 4.69 9.32
C THR A 179 -5.55 5.51 8.77
N TYR A 180 -6.56 4.81 8.28
CA TYR A 180 -7.80 5.44 7.84
C TYR A 180 -9.03 4.62 8.24
N SER A 181 -10.18 5.27 8.17
CA SER A 181 -11.49 4.63 8.14
C SER A 181 -12.35 5.27 7.04
N ALA A 182 -13.22 4.47 6.43
CA ALA A 182 -14.19 4.91 5.44
C ALA A 182 -15.54 4.28 5.77
N ASP A 183 -16.52 5.10 6.11
CA ASP A 183 -17.87 4.68 6.47
C ASP A 183 -18.85 5.83 6.19
N ASP A 184 -20.07 5.51 5.75
CA ASP A 184 -21.15 6.47 5.51
C ASP A 184 -20.74 7.71 4.67
N ASN A 185 -19.92 7.52 3.63
CA ASN A 185 -19.34 8.58 2.78
C ASN A 185 -18.36 9.53 3.52
N LEU A 186 -17.90 9.17 4.71
CA LEU A 186 -16.90 9.89 5.47
C LEU A 186 -15.57 9.10 5.45
N TYR A 187 -14.51 9.72 4.94
CA TYR A 187 -13.16 9.18 4.92
C TYR A 187 -12.29 9.97 5.89
N ILE A 188 -11.70 9.28 6.85
CA ILE A 188 -10.91 9.89 7.93
C ILE A 188 -9.49 9.33 7.88
N GLU A 189 -8.51 10.19 7.71
CA GLU A 189 -7.08 9.88 7.77
C GLU A 189 -6.50 10.25 9.15
N LYS A 190 -5.71 9.36 9.77
CA LYS A 190 -4.84 9.66 10.90
C LYS A 190 -3.40 9.55 10.43
N ILE A 191 -2.69 10.66 10.42
CA ILE A 191 -1.33 10.77 9.86
C ILE A 191 -0.31 10.22 10.86
N GLU A 192 0.48 9.22 10.46
CA GLU A 192 1.57 8.64 11.25
C GLU A 192 2.95 9.05 10.73
N PHE A 193 3.05 9.42 9.45
CA PHE A 193 4.28 9.96 8.86
C PHE A 193 3.96 10.96 7.76
N PHE A 194 4.86 11.92 7.57
CA PHE A 194 4.74 12.94 6.53
C PHE A 194 6.14 13.46 6.15
N SER A 195 6.57 13.25 4.89
CA SER A 195 7.96 13.47 4.47
C SER A 195 8.40 14.93 4.46
N ARG A 196 7.46 15.88 4.31
CA ARG A 196 7.78 17.30 4.14
C ARG A 196 7.59 18.14 5.40
N ASP A 197 6.77 17.67 6.34
CA ASP A 197 6.39 18.47 7.52
C ASP A 197 5.98 17.54 8.67
N PRO A 198 6.89 17.24 9.60
CA PRO A 198 6.61 16.36 10.74
C PRO A 198 5.51 16.89 11.66
N SER A 199 5.19 18.19 11.61
CA SER A 199 4.08 18.77 12.39
C SER A 199 2.70 18.28 11.95
N ARG A 200 2.62 17.54 10.84
CA ARG A 200 1.39 16.88 10.37
C ARG A 200 1.11 15.57 11.09
N VAL A 201 2.14 14.93 11.63
CA VAL A 201 1.99 13.66 12.36
C VAL A 201 1.08 13.85 13.58
N GLY A 202 0.19 12.87 13.79
CA GLY A 202 -0.84 12.92 14.83
C GLY A 202 -2.12 13.66 14.42
N LYS A 203 -2.14 14.42 13.31
CA LYS A 203 -3.36 15.08 12.84
C LYS A 203 -4.33 14.07 12.25
N GLN A 204 -5.60 14.38 12.43
CA GLN A 204 -6.72 13.70 11.82
C GLN A 204 -7.36 14.63 10.79
N LEU A 205 -7.58 14.12 9.59
CA LEU A 205 -8.23 14.84 8.50
C LEU A 205 -9.50 14.09 8.11
N SER A 206 -10.60 14.83 7.92
CA SER A 206 -11.88 14.26 7.52
C SER A 206 -12.27 14.79 6.16
N PHE A 207 -12.76 13.88 5.31
CA PHE A 207 -13.14 14.16 3.93
C PHE A 207 -14.47 13.50 3.61
N ASP A 208 -15.31 14.18 2.87
CA ASP A 208 -16.42 13.53 2.19
C ASP A 208 -15.89 12.71 1.01
N TYR A 209 -16.44 11.51 0.78
CA TYR A 209 -16.11 10.72 -0.39
C TYR A 209 -17.33 10.10 -1.06
N LYS A 210 -17.21 9.82 -2.35
CA LYS A 210 -18.20 9.07 -3.14
C LYS A 210 -17.51 8.33 -4.26
N ILE A 211 -17.95 7.10 -4.50
CA ILE A 211 -17.56 6.36 -5.71
C ILE A 211 -18.63 6.61 -6.77
N ARG A 212 -18.23 7.14 -7.94
CA ARG A 212 -19.10 7.38 -9.09
C ARG A 212 -18.36 7.05 -10.38
N ASN A 213 -18.96 6.23 -11.24
CA ASN A 213 -18.36 5.83 -12.52
C ASN A 213 -16.95 5.27 -12.36
N ASN A 214 -16.70 4.46 -11.32
CA ASN A 214 -15.40 3.90 -10.94
C ASN A 214 -14.32 4.95 -10.59
N GLU A 215 -14.71 6.20 -10.32
CA GLU A 215 -13.84 7.22 -9.75
C GLU A 215 -14.20 7.48 -8.29
N TRP A 216 -13.18 7.57 -7.45
CA TRP A 216 -13.30 8.06 -6.09
C TRP A 216 -13.21 9.59 -6.10
N HIS A 217 -14.30 10.23 -5.71
CA HIS A 217 -14.39 11.68 -5.48
C HIS A 217 -14.07 11.96 -4.02
N HIS A 218 -13.04 12.75 -3.76
CA HIS A 218 -12.48 13.05 -2.45
C HIS A 218 -12.52 14.56 -2.20
N MET A 219 -13.27 14.98 -1.17
CA MET A 219 -13.60 16.38 -0.92
C MET A 219 -13.41 16.74 0.54
N GLY A 220 -12.84 17.91 0.81
CA GLY A 220 -12.66 18.38 2.20
C GLY A 220 -11.61 19.47 2.30
N LEU A 221 -10.93 19.52 3.44
CA LEU A 221 -9.83 20.42 3.68
C LEU A 221 -8.49 19.67 3.69
N SER A 222 -7.50 20.22 3.00
CA SER A 222 -6.13 19.71 3.03
C SER A 222 -5.51 19.84 4.44
N SER A 223 -4.37 19.23 4.66
CA SER A 223 -3.62 19.39 5.91
C SER A 223 -3.18 20.84 6.19
N LYS A 224 -3.32 21.74 5.23
CA LYS A 224 -3.10 23.20 5.37
C LYS A 224 -4.38 23.99 5.62
N GLY A 225 -5.56 23.31 5.62
CA GLY A 225 -6.86 23.95 5.76
C GLY A 225 -7.44 24.53 4.45
N GLU A 226 -6.84 24.22 3.30
CA GLU A 226 -7.33 24.68 1.99
C GLU A 226 -8.36 23.70 1.43
N PRO A 227 -9.46 24.19 0.81
CA PRO A 227 -10.42 23.30 0.18
C PRO A 227 -9.79 22.45 -0.92
N ILE A 228 -10.10 21.17 -0.92
CA ILE A 228 -9.70 20.25 -1.98
C ILE A 228 -10.92 19.51 -2.54
N TYR A 229 -10.86 19.25 -3.84
CA TYR A 229 -11.72 18.32 -4.54
C TYR A 229 -10.86 17.58 -5.55
N GLU A 230 -10.69 16.29 -5.33
CA GLU A 230 -9.86 15.43 -6.16
C GLU A 230 -10.67 14.26 -6.67
N THR A 231 -10.29 13.74 -7.83
CA THR A 231 -10.79 12.48 -8.36
C THR A 231 -9.65 11.50 -8.54
N TRP A 232 -9.93 10.24 -8.21
CA TRP A 232 -8.97 9.16 -8.20
C TRP A 232 -9.57 7.96 -8.94
N GLY A 233 -8.81 7.35 -9.84
CA GLY A 233 -9.19 6.13 -10.54
C GLY A 233 -8.31 4.97 -10.09
N HIS A 234 -8.86 3.74 -10.10
CA HIS A 234 -8.02 2.56 -9.91
C HIS A 234 -6.93 2.53 -10.99
N ARG A 235 -5.73 2.25 -10.57
CA ARG A 235 -4.62 2.08 -11.47
C ARG A 235 -4.59 0.63 -11.96
N ALA A 236 -4.80 0.46 -13.27
CA ALA A 236 -4.55 -0.83 -13.91
C ALA A 236 -3.03 -1.08 -14.05
N LYS A 237 -2.62 -2.33 -13.83
CA LYS A 237 -1.28 -2.83 -14.11
C LYS A 237 -1.09 -3.10 -15.61
#